data_00da309a32f11f543acd4dbe8d3d3ac6
#
_entry.id   00da309a32f11f543acd4dbe8d3d3ac6
#
_cell.length_a   1.000
_cell.length_b   1.000
_cell.length_c   1.000
_cell.angle_alpha   90.00
_cell.angle_beta   90.00
_cell.angle_gamma   90.00
#
_symmetry.space_group_name_H-M   'P 1'
#
loop_
_entity.id
_entity.type
_entity.pdbx_description
1 polymer ?
#
loop_
_entity_poly.entity_id
_entity_poly.type
_entity_poly.pdbx_seq_one_letter_code
_entity_poly.pdbx_strand_id
1 'polypeptide(L)'
;MNQSEFLTAALRNPANALIAAKLSELDLPDAWLVSGCLVQTVWNALTGRAVDYGINDYDVFYFDPDTSWEAEDAVIRVLHDAFAHLNVKVEARNQARVHLWYSKKHGLPYPPLACSTEGIDRYLTRNTMIGIRRIADGYDVYAPDGFDDAANLIVRPNPGPNFSATSYAVKAARWKKLWPEVTVLAADSHQPSLRAKRPGVFT
;
A
#
# COMPACT_ATOMS: atom_id res chain seq x y z
N MET A 1 -9.47 8.33 13.41
CA MET A 1 -10.24 7.30 12.64
C MET A 1 -9.84 5.93 13.15
N ASN A 2 -10.80 5.09 13.51
CA ASN A 2 -10.52 3.70 13.89
C ASN A 2 -10.55 2.76 12.66
N GLN A 3 -10.20 1.47 12.85
CA GLN A 3 -10.12 0.49 11.76
C GLN A 3 -11.46 0.29 11.03
N SER A 4 -12.58 0.24 11.76
CA SER A 4 -13.92 0.04 11.17
C SER A 4 -14.34 1.24 10.30
N GLU A 5 -14.06 2.46 10.77
CA GLU A 5 -14.32 3.68 10.03
C GLU A 5 -13.45 3.76 8.77
N PHE A 6 -12.16 3.37 8.88
CA PHE A 6 -11.25 3.32 7.73
C PHE A 6 -11.75 2.33 6.67
N LEU A 7 -12.06 1.10 7.07
CA LEU A 7 -12.59 0.08 6.15
C LEU A 7 -13.88 0.54 5.49
N THR A 8 -14.81 1.11 6.26
CA THR A 8 -16.07 1.65 5.73
C THR A 8 -15.81 2.70 4.66
N ALA A 9 -14.85 3.60 4.87
CA ALA A 9 -14.50 4.63 3.90
C ALA A 9 -13.75 4.07 2.69
N ALA A 10 -12.73 3.24 2.90
CA ALA A 10 -11.89 2.67 1.82
C ALA A 10 -12.67 1.72 0.90
N LEU A 11 -13.63 0.97 1.44
CA LEU A 11 -14.45 0.03 0.68
C LEU A 11 -15.65 0.69 -0.03
N ARG A 12 -15.85 2.01 0.10
CA ARG A 12 -16.79 2.76 -0.76
C ARG A 12 -16.37 2.74 -2.23
N ASN A 13 -15.08 2.56 -2.50
CA ASN A 13 -14.59 2.32 -3.85
C ASN A 13 -14.83 0.85 -4.22
N PRO A 14 -15.73 0.57 -5.19
CA PRO A 14 -16.05 -0.81 -5.59
C PRO A 14 -14.83 -1.60 -6.05
N ALA A 15 -13.86 -0.95 -6.69
CA ALA A 15 -12.63 -1.62 -7.12
C ALA A 15 -11.82 -2.15 -5.92
N ASN A 16 -11.69 -1.39 -4.84
CA ASN A 16 -11.03 -1.87 -3.62
C ASN A 16 -11.71 -3.12 -3.06
N ALA A 17 -13.06 -3.09 -2.97
CA ALA A 17 -13.84 -4.21 -2.44
C ALA A 17 -13.72 -5.46 -3.33
N LEU A 18 -13.86 -5.29 -4.66
CA LEU A 18 -13.79 -6.39 -5.63
C LEU A 18 -12.38 -7.00 -5.69
N ILE A 19 -11.32 -6.16 -5.71
CA ILE A 19 -9.94 -6.65 -5.72
C ILE A 19 -9.65 -7.43 -4.44
N ALA A 20 -9.96 -6.89 -3.27
CA ALA A 20 -9.72 -7.58 -2.00
C ALA A 20 -10.50 -8.91 -1.89
N ALA A 21 -11.75 -8.96 -2.38
CA ALA A 21 -12.53 -10.18 -2.43
C ALA A 21 -11.90 -11.21 -3.38
N LYS A 22 -11.51 -10.79 -4.59
CA LYS A 22 -10.93 -11.70 -5.59
C LYS A 22 -9.57 -12.27 -5.17
N LEU A 23 -8.75 -11.48 -4.47
CA LEU A 23 -7.46 -11.97 -3.94
C LEU A 23 -7.65 -13.14 -2.97
N SER A 24 -8.72 -13.16 -2.17
CA SER A 24 -9.00 -14.28 -1.27
C SER A 24 -9.46 -15.56 -2.01
N GLU A 25 -9.97 -15.45 -3.24
CA GLU A 25 -10.35 -16.57 -4.07
C GLU A 25 -9.17 -17.16 -4.86
N LEU A 26 -8.15 -16.33 -5.15
CA LEU A 26 -7.00 -16.73 -5.97
C LEU A 26 -5.93 -17.48 -5.18
N ASP A 27 -6.09 -17.58 -3.85
CA ASP A 27 -5.17 -18.27 -2.93
C ASP A 27 -3.70 -17.85 -3.10
N LEU A 28 -3.48 -16.57 -3.40
CA LEU A 28 -2.15 -16.01 -3.49
C LEU A 28 -1.53 -15.89 -2.10
N PRO A 29 -0.31 -16.42 -1.89
CA PRO A 29 0.28 -16.46 -0.56
C PRO A 29 0.57 -15.05 -0.04
N ASP A 30 0.10 -14.76 1.19
CA ASP A 30 0.25 -13.49 1.90
C ASP A 30 -0.14 -12.26 1.06
N ALA A 31 -1.28 -12.37 0.32
CA ALA A 31 -1.75 -11.33 -0.58
C ALA A 31 -2.50 -10.21 0.16
N TRP A 32 -2.21 -8.96 -0.24
CA TRP A 32 -2.78 -7.75 0.32
C TRP A 32 -3.07 -6.73 -0.79
N LEU A 33 -4.23 -6.07 -0.72
CA LEU A 33 -4.45 -4.80 -1.41
C LEU A 33 -3.86 -3.69 -0.55
N VAL A 34 -3.03 -2.83 -1.11
CA VAL A 34 -2.19 -1.94 -0.30
C VAL A 34 -2.20 -0.48 -0.76
N SER A 35 -1.82 0.41 0.17
CA SER A 35 -1.33 1.77 -0.09
C SER A 35 -2.34 2.75 -0.71
N GLY A 36 -1.95 3.33 -1.85
CA GLY A 36 -2.54 4.55 -2.41
C GLY A 36 -4.02 4.49 -2.68
N CYS A 37 -4.52 3.43 -3.29
CA CYS A 37 -5.94 3.27 -3.61
C CYS A 37 -6.83 3.31 -2.36
N LEU A 38 -6.37 2.77 -1.24
CA LEU A 38 -7.11 2.77 0.02
C LEU A 38 -7.18 4.18 0.61
N VAL A 39 -6.02 4.84 0.74
CA VAL A 39 -5.90 6.16 1.36
C VAL A 39 -6.55 7.25 0.52
N GLN A 40 -6.35 7.22 -0.81
CA GLN A 40 -6.96 8.19 -1.72
C GLN A 40 -8.48 8.06 -1.74
N THR A 41 -9.03 6.84 -1.61
CA THR A 41 -10.48 6.65 -1.45
C THR A 41 -10.99 7.29 -0.15
N VAL A 42 -10.25 7.15 0.96
CA VAL A 42 -10.59 7.83 2.22
C VAL A 42 -10.56 9.35 2.04
N TRP A 43 -9.51 9.89 1.40
CA TRP A 43 -9.44 11.33 1.11
C TRP A 43 -10.57 11.81 0.22
N ASN A 44 -10.95 11.03 -0.80
CA ASN A 44 -12.08 11.35 -1.67
C ASN A 44 -13.39 11.42 -0.87
N ALA A 45 -13.61 10.46 0.04
CA ALA A 45 -14.78 10.48 0.93
C ALA A 45 -14.80 11.69 1.85
N LEU A 46 -13.65 12.07 2.43
CA LEU A 46 -13.53 13.21 3.34
C LEU A 46 -13.68 14.56 2.64
N THR A 47 -13.36 14.62 1.35
CA THR A 47 -13.34 15.86 0.57
C THR A 47 -14.47 15.96 -0.47
N GLY A 48 -15.42 15.02 -0.44
CA GLY A 48 -16.60 15.01 -1.33
C GLY A 48 -16.30 14.76 -2.80
N ARG A 49 -15.19 14.09 -3.12
CA ARG A 49 -14.81 13.73 -4.49
C ARG A 49 -15.37 12.36 -4.89
N ALA A 50 -15.35 12.05 -6.19
CA ALA A 50 -15.67 10.71 -6.68
C ALA A 50 -14.73 9.69 -6.04
N VAL A 51 -15.22 8.49 -5.71
CA VAL A 51 -14.50 7.50 -4.89
C VAL A 51 -13.16 7.04 -5.49
N ASP A 52 -13.02 7.13 -6.80
CA ASP A 52 -11.85 6.74 -7.60
C ASP A 52 -11.00 7.95 -8.07
N TYR A 53 -11.39 9.18 -7.69
CA TYR A 53 -10.68 10.38 -8.11
C TYR A 53 -9.18 10.31 -7.78
N GLY A 54 -8.35 10.58 -8.77
CA GLY A 54 -6.90 10.66 -8.63
C GLY A 54 -6.16 9.34 -8.38
N ILE A 55 -6.85 8.21 -8.31
CA ILE A 55 -6.24 6.88 -8.18
C ILE A 55 -5.69 6.45 -9.55
N ASN A 56 -4.38 6.19 -9.62
CA ASN A 56 -3.73 5.75 -10.86
C ASN A 56 -3.69 4.23 -10.99
N ASP A 57 -3.50 3.54 -9.86
CA ASP A 57 -3.21 2.12 -9.78
C ASP A 57 -3.70 1.54 -8.45
N TYR A 58 -3.85 0.23 -8.44
CA TYR A 58 -4.25 -0.58 -7.30
C TYR A 58 -3.13 -1.58 -7.06
N ASP A 59 -2.32 -1.32 -6.03
CA ASP A 59 -1.16 -2.13 -5.69
C ASP A 59 -1.57 -3.40 -4.94
N VAL A 60 -1.11 -4.56 -5.42
CA VAL A 60 -1.24 -5.86 -4.78
C VAL A 60 0.15 -6.35 -4.40
N PHE A 61 0.37 -6.55 -3.11
CA PHE A 61 1.56 -7.25 -2.61
C PHE A 61 1.20 -8.69 -2.28
N TYR A 62 2.11 -9.61 -2.60
CA TYR A 62 2.05 -11.00 -2.18
C TYR A 62 3.47 -11.49 -1.88
N PHE A 63 3.60 -12.61 -1.20
CA PHE A 63 4.91 -13.16 -0.82
C PHE A 63 4.98 -14.63 -1.20
N ASP A 64 5.68 -14.91 -2.30
CA ASP A 64 5.93 -16.27 -2.79
C ASP A 64 7.45 -16.53 -2.77
N PRO A 65 7.93 -17.62 -2.14
CA PRO A 65 9.35 -17.98 -2.14
C PRO A 65 9.91 -18.28 -3.53
N ASP A 66 9.08 -18.60 -4.52
CA ASP A 66 9.52 -18.65 -5.93
C ASP A 66 9.74 -17.23 -6.45
N THR A 67 11.02 -16.86 -6.49
CA THR A 67 11.44 -15.54 -6.96
C THR A 67 11.77 -15.50 -8.45
N SER A 68 11.39 -16.51 -9.24
CA SER A 68 11.56 -16.51 -10.69
C SER A 68 10.72 -15.42 -11.35
N TRP A 69 11.18 -14.93 -12.50
CA TRP A 69 10.40 -13.98 -13.29
C TRP A 69 9.11 -14.61 -13.82
N GLU A 70 9.19 -15.87 -14.22
CA GLU A 70 8.10 -16.63 -14.78
C GLU A 70 6.94 -16.80 -13.78
N ALA A 71 7.25 -17.05 -12.51
CA ALA A 71 6.23 -17.14 -11.45
C ALA A 71 5.55 -15.78 -11.22
N GLU A 72 6.30 -14.68 -11.11
CA GLU A 72 5.70 -13.36 -10.95
C GLU A 72 4.87 -12.94 -12.18
N ASP A 73 5.36 -13.20 -13.40
CA ASP A 73 4.65 -12.90 -14.64
C ASP A 73 3.34 -13.69 -14.76
N ALA A 74 3.33 -14.95 -14.33
CA ALA A 74 2.11 -15.76 -14.29
C ALA A 74 1.05 -15.13 -13.36
N VAL A 75 1.45 -14.69 -12.16
CA VAL A 75 0.55 -13.99 -11.23
C VAL A 75 0.05 -12.67 -11.83
N ILE A 76 0.93 -11.88 -12.45
CA ILE A 76 0.55 -10.61 -13.10
C ILE A 76 -0.52 -10.87 -14.17
N ARG A 77 -0.37 -11.91 -15.00
CA ARG A 77 -1.36 -12.26 -16.04
C ARG A 77 -2.69 -12.68 -15.43
N VAL A 78 -2.66 -13.56 -14.42
CA VAL A 78 -3.89 -14.01 -13.72
C VAL A 78 -4.66 -12.82 -13.16
N LEU A 79 -3.97 -11.87 -12.52
CA LEU A 79 -4.62 -10.67 -11.97
C LEU A 79 -5.09 -9.72 -13.08
N HIS A 80 -4.31 -9.56 -14.14
CA HIS A 80 -4.74 -8.77 -15.30
C HIS A 80 -6.07 -9.29 -15.87
N ASP A 81 -6.16 -10.59 -16.10
CA ASP A 81 -7.37 -11.20 -16.66
C ASP A 81 -8.55 -11.14 -15.68
N ALA A 82 -8.29 -11.39 -14.40
CA ALA A 82 -9.31 -11.33 -13.35
C ALA A 82 -9.93 -9.93 -13.21
N PHE A 83 -9.15 -8.87 -13.42
CA PHE A 83 -9.59 -7.49 -13.23
C PHE A 83 -9.77 -6.68 -14.52
N ALA A 84 -9.62 -7.28 -15.70
CA ALA A 84 -9.79 -6.61 -17.00
C ALA A 84 -11.15 -5.89 -17.13
N HIS A 85 -12.19 -6.46 -16.51
CA HIS A 85 -13.55 -5.90 -16.54
C HIS A 85 -13.74 -4.64 -15.68
N LEU A 86 -12.82 -4.34 -14.76
CA LEU A 86 -12.93 -3.16 -13.87
C LEU A 86 -12.44 -1.87 -14.51
N ASN A 87 -11.77 -1.95 -15.67
CA ASN A 87 -11.13 -0.82 -16.33
C ASN A 87 -10.20 0.01 -15.40
N VAL A 88 -9.50 -0.69 -14.51
CA VAL A 88 -8.51 -0.11 -13.59
C VAL A 88 -7.17 -0.82 -13.75
N LYS A 89 -6.09 -0.13 -13.41
CA LYS A 89 -4.75 -0.70 -13.44
C LYS A 89 -4.45 -1.38 -12.11
N VAL A 90 -4.36 -2.71 -12.10
CA VAL A 90 -3.90 -3.48 -10.94
C VAL A 90 -2.43 -3.86 -11.15
N GLU A 91 -1.57 -3.55 -10.18
CA GLU A 91 -0.15 -3.88 -10.20
C GLU A 91 0.21 -4.87 -9.09
N ALA A 92 0.60 -6.09 -9.47
CA ALA A 92 1.09 -7.08 -8.52
C ALA A 92 2.60 -7.06 -8.38
N ARG A 93 3.10 -7.30 -7.17
CA ARG A 93 4.53 -7.44 -6.88
C ARG A 93 4.77 -8.52 -5.84
N ASN A 94 5.60 -9.50 -6.20
CA ASN A 94 6.11 -10.49 -5.25
C ASN A 94 7.16 -9.84 -4.33
N GLN A 95 6.81 -9.68 -3.06
CA GLN A 95 7.69 -9.01 -2.09
C GLN A 95 8.96 -9.81 -1.79
N ALA A 96 8.95 -11.14 -1.99
CA ALA A 96 10.14 -11.97 -1.87
C ALA A 96 11.22 -11.63 -2.92
N ARG A 97 10.82 -11.04 -4.08
CA ARG A 97 11.79 -10.76 -5.16
C ARG A 97 12.14 -9.28 -5.38
N VAL A 98 11.50 -8.34 -4.69
CA VAL A 98 11.76 -6.90 -4.89
C VAL A 98 13.24 -6.55 -4.72
N HIS A 99 13.93 -7.14 -3.76
CA HIS A 99 15.35 -6.92 -3.50
C HIS A 99 16.28 -7.25 -4.69
N LEU A 100 15.85 -8.14 -5.62
CA LEU A 100 16.67 -8.55 -6.77
C LEU A 100 16.83 -7.44 -7.83
N TRP A 101 15.87 -6.51 -7.89
CA TRP A 101 15.87 -5.48 -8.93
C TRP A 101 15.80 -4.04 -8.38
N TYR A 102 15.32 -3.82 -7.17
CA TYR A 102 15.03 -2.49 -6.62
C TYR A 102 16.29 -1.62 -6.54
N SER A 103 17.36 -2.17 -5.97
CA SER A 103 18.63 -1.42 -5.82
C SER A 103 19.22 -1.03 -7.17
N LYS A 104 19.13 -1.91 -8.18
CA LYS A 104 19.59 -1.61 -9.54
C LYS A 104 18.73 -0.50 -10.20
N LYS A 105 17.43 -0.52 -9.98
CA LYS A 105 16.48 0.43 -10.61
C LYS A 105 16.51 1.80 -9.93
N HIS A 106 16.66 1.85 -8.62
CA HIS A 106 16.46 3.08 -7.83
C HIS A 106 17.74 3.61 -7.16
N GLY A 107 18.85 2.86 -7.18
CA GLY A 107 20.09 3.25 -6.52
C GLY A 107 20.04 3.26 -4.99
N LEU A 108 19.01 2.63 -4.40
CA LEU A 108 18.76 2.62 -2.97
C LEU A 108 18.81 1.19 -2.43
N PRO A 109 19.27 0.98 -1.18
CA PRO A 109 19.31 -0.35 -0.58
C PRO A 109 17.89 -0.89 -0.36
N TYR A 110 17.71 -2.17 -0.66
CA TYR A 110 16.46 -2.88 -0.41
C TYR A 110 16.80 -4.31 0.01
N PRO A 111 16.91 -4.59 1.32
CA PRO A 111 17.20 -5.94 1.80
C PRO A 111 16.04 -6.90 1.51
N PRO A 112 16.31 -8.22 1.41
CA PRO A 112 15.26 -9.23 1.31
C PRO A 112 14.23 -9.07 2.42
N LEU A 113 12.97 -9.32 2.10
CA LEU A 113 11.85 -9.28 3.02
C LEU A 113 11.44 -10.70 3.40
N ALA A 114 10.74 -10.85 4.54
CA ALA A 114 10.21 -12.13 5.03
C ALA A 114 8.69 -12.29 4.81
N CYS A 115 7.97 -11.20 4.51
CA CYS A 115 6.52 -11.22 4.27
C CYS A 115 6.07 -9.94 3.54
N SER A 116 4.82 -9.93 3.07
CA SER A 116 4.25 -8.76 2.36
C SER A 116 4.16 -7.51 3.24
N THR A 117 3.89 -7.66 4.54
CA THR A 117 3.75 -6.52 5.44
C THR A 117 5.05 -5.75 5.65
N GLU A 118 6.20 -6.41 5.57
CA GLU A 118 7.49 -5.71 5.54
C GLU A 118 7.65 -4.84 4.29
N GLY A 119 7.04 -5.22 3.17
CA GLY A 119 6.97 -4.40 1.96
C GLY A 119 6.10 -3.15 2.16
N ILE A 120 4.99 -3.28 2.90
CA ILE A 120 4.13 -2.15 3.27
C ILE A 120 4.91 -1.15 4.12
N ASP A 121 5.77 -1.61 5.02
CA ASP A 121 6.67 -0.78 5.83
C ASP A 121 7.68 0.04 5.00
N ARG A 122 7.88 -0.30 3.73
CA ARG A 122 8.82 0.37 2.82
C ARG A 122 8.21 1.50 2.00
N TYR A 123 6.92 1.79 2.13
CA TYR A 123 6.34 2.93 1.43
C TYR A 123 6.98 4.26 1.85
N LEU A 124 7.07 5.19 0.90
CA LEU A 124 7.71 6.50 1.10
C LEU A 124 7.00 7.38 2.14
N THR A 125 5.74 7.11 2.40
CA THR A 125 4.91 7.94 3.30
C THR A 125 4.15 7.07 4.29
N ARG A 126 4.07 7.50 5.55
CA ARG A 126 3.45 6.73 6.63
C ARG A 126 1.95 6.52 6.42
N ASN A 127 1.27 7.53 5.90
CA ASN A 127 -0.16 7.43 5.59
C ASN A 127 -0.50 6.32 4.59
N THR A 128 0.47 5.85 3.79
CA THR A 128 0.27 4.75 2.83
C THR A 128 0.78 3.40 3.31
N MET A 129 1.30 3.31 4.53
CA MET A 129 1.69 2.04 5.13
C MET A 129 0.44 1.29 5.63
N ILE A 130 -0.50 1.02 4.73
CA ILE A 130 -1.77 0.37 5.02
C ILE A 130 -2.02 -0.72 3.98
N GLY A 131 -2.44 -1.89 4.46
CA GLY A 131 -2.90 -2.99 3.62
C GLY A 131 -4.17 -3.61 4.19
N ILE A 132 -5.01 -4.14 3.31
CA ILE A 132 -6.19 -4.93 3.68
C ILE A 132 -6.18 -6.24 2.93
N ARG A 133 -6.70 -7.30 3.56
CA ARG A 133 -7.02 -8.57 2.90
C ARG A 133 -8.34 -9.10 3.40
N ARG A 134 -9.10 -9.72 2.52
CA ARG A 134 -10.35 -10.39 2.87
C ARG A 134 -10.05 -11.69 3.62
N ILE A 135 -10.76 -11.92 4.72
CA ILE A 135 -10.76 -13.18 5.48
C ILE A 135 -12.21 -13.66 5.61
N ALA A 136 -12.43 -14.87 6.15
CA ALA A 136 -13.76 -15.47 6.26
C ALA A 136 -14.78 -14.52 6.89
N ASP A 137 -14.42 -13.90 8.03
CA ASP A 137 -15.31 -13.06 8.82
C ASP A 137 -14.95 -11.56 8.73
N GLY A 138 -14.63 -11.05 7.53
CA GLY A 138 -14.37 -9.62 7.34
C GLY A 138 -13.03 -9.31 6.68
N TYR A 139 -12.26 -8.45 7.31
CA TYR A 139 -10.97 -7.99 6.77
C TYR A 139 -9.90 -8.01 7.85
N ASP A 140 -8.74 -8.57 7.51
CA ASP A 140 -7.50 -8.32 8.23
C ASP A 140 -6.90 -7.00 7.73
N VAL A 141 -6.33 -6.21 8.63
CA VAL A 141 -5.80 -4.87 8.32
C VAL A 141 -4.41 -4.72 8.91
N TYR A 142 -3.46 -4.36 8.07
CA TYR A 142 -2.12 -3.97 8.50
C TYR A 142 -1.96 -2.45 8.40
N ALA A 143 -1.76 -1.79 9.50
CA ALA A 143 -1.54 -0.34 9.59
C ALA A 143 -0.63 -0.03 10.79
N PRO A 144 0.70 -0.16 10.65
CA PRO A 144 1.63 -0.06 11.79
C PRO A 144 1.66 1.31 12.46
N ASP A 145 1.33 2.37 11.74
CA ASP A 145 1.26 3.74 12.26
C ASP A 145 -0.21 4.21 12.45
N GLY A 146 -1.19 3.28 12.33
CA GLY A 146 -2.61 3.59 12.44
C GLY A 146 -3.16 4.37 11.25
N PHE A 147 -4.25 5.09 11.45
CA PHE A 147 -5.03 5.75 10.39
C PHE A 147 -5.05 7.28 10.50
N ASP A 148 -4.41 7.87 11.50
CA ASP A 148 -4.56 9.30 11.81
C ASP A 148 -4.01 10.20 10.70
N ASP A 149 -2.88 9.86 10.10
CA ASP A 149 -2.33 10.62 8.97
C ASP A 149 -3.29 10.55 7.77
N ALA A 150 -3.87 9.39 7.47
CA ALA A 150 -4.86 9.26 6.40
C ALA A 150 -6.14 10.05 6.69
N ALA A 151 -6.66 9.95 7.92
CA ALA A 151 -7.87 10.62 8.36
C ALA A 151 -7.77 12.16 8.40
N ASN A 152 -6.58 12.69 8.68
CA ASN A 152 -6.32 14.13 8.76
C ASN A 152 -5.67 14.70 7.50
N LEU A 153 -5.67 13.97 6.39
CA LEU A 153 -5.07 14.37 5.11
C LEU A 153 -3.60 14.81 5.29
N ILE A 154 -2.82 14.07 6.08
CA ILE A 154 -1.41 14.35 6.31
C ILE A 154 -0.55 13.41 5.46
N VAL A 155 0.38 13.98 4.70
CA VAL A 155 1.47 13.26 4.02
C VAL A 155 2.72 13.40 4.86
N ARG A 156 3.07 12.34 5.57
CA ARG A 156 4.25 12.27 6.43
C ARG A 156 5.31 11.39 5.79
N PRO A 157 6.59 11.83 5.73
CA PRO A 157 7.68 11.00 5.22
C PRO A 157 7.87 9.76 6.09
N ASN A 158 8.27 8.65 5.47
CA ASN A 158 8.68 7.43 6.15
C ASN A 158 10.18 7.19 5.94
N PRO A 159 11.06 7.77 6.77
CA PRO A 159 12.49 7.60 6.63
C PRO A 159 12.89 6.17 6.92
N GLY A 160 13.26 5.45 5.89
CA GLY A 160 13.72 4.07 5.91
C GLY A 160 14.91 3.86 4.97
N PRO A 161 15.46 2.65 4.87
CA PRO A 161 16.65 2.38 4.07
C PRO A 161 16.48 2.71 2.59
N ASN A 162 15.26 2.61 2.06
CA ASN A 162 14.92 2.93 0.67
C ASN A 162 14.23 4.29 0.49
N PHE A 163 14.30 5.18 1.49
CA PHE A 163 13.70 6.51 1.40
C PHE A 163 14.46 7.41 0.44
N SER A 164 13.71 8.11 -0.41
CA SER A 164 14.22 9.14 -1.31
C SER A 164 13.45 10.44 -1.11
N ALA A 165 14.11 11.48 -0.62
CA ALA A 165 13.52 12.80 -0.43
C ALA A 165 12.97 13.38 -1.75
N THR A 166 13.67 13.15 -2.87
CA THR A 166 13.22 13.58 -4.20
C THR A 166 11.94 12.87 -4.62
N SER A 167 11.89 11.53 -4.48
CA SER A 167 10.69 10.75 -4.81
C SER A 167 9.51 11.10 -3.89
N TYR A 168 9.78 11.36 -2.61
CA TYR A 168 8.79 11.86 -1.67
C TYR A 168 8.22 13.21 -2.12
N ALA A 169 9.08 14.18 -2.45
CA ALA A 169 8.66 15.51 -2.88
C ALA A 169 7.77 15.46 -4.14
N VAL A 170 8.15 14.64 -5.14
CA VAL A 170 7.35 14.45 -6.37
C VAL A 170 5.98 13.87 -6.06
N LYS A 171 5.92 12.81 -5.23
CA LYS A 171 4.65 12.16 -4.83
C LYS A 171 3.77 13.12 -4.03
N ALA A 172 4.35 13.82 -3.06
CA ALA A 172 3.63 14.79 -2.24
C ALA A 172 3.09 15.97 -3.04
N ALA A 173 3.87 16.50 -3.98
CA ALA A 173 3.43 17.58 -4.88
C ALA A 173 2.25 17.16 -5.76
N ARG A 174 2.29 15.93 -6.32
CA ARG A 174 1.16 15.38 -7.07
C ARG A 174 -0.09 15.32 -6.20
N TRP A 175 0.00 14.81 -4.98
CA TRP A 175 -1.15 14.71 -4.08
C TRP A 175 -1.66 16.08 -3.65
N LYS A 176 -0.78 17.01 -3.34
CA LYS A 176 -1.17 18.40 -3.00
C LYS A 176 -1.92 19.10 -4.12
N LYS A 177 -1.58 18.79 -5.38
CA LYS A 177 -2.29 19.29 -6.56
C LYS A 177 -3.69 18.69 -6.69
N LEU A 178 -3.85 17.39 -6.42
CA LEU A 178 -5.13 16.68 -6.53
C LEU A 178 -6.04 16.92 -5.33
N TRP A 179 -5.46 16.99 -4.14
CA TRP A 179 -6.15 17.28 -2.88
C TRP A 179 -5.47 18.49 -2.22
N PRO A 180 -5.93 19.71 -2.53
CA PRO A 180 -5.37 20.95 -1.92
C PRO A 180 -5.47 20.99 -0.39
N GLU A 181 -6.37 20.20 0.18
CA GLU A 181 -6.59 20.06 1.63
C GLU A 181 -5.43 19.31 2.32
N VAL A 182 -4.67 18.51 1.57
CA VAL A 182 -3.57 17.70 2.15
C VAL A 182 -2.48 18.60 2.74
N THR A 183 -2.05 18.26 3.95
CA THR A 183 -0.88 18.85 4.61
C THR A 183 0.35 17.97 4.34
N VAL A 184 1.36 18.53 3.69
CA VAL A 184 2.63 17.85 3.40
C VAL A 184 3.67 18.26 4.45
N LEU A 185 4.21 17.29 5.18
CA LEU A 185 5.29 17.52 6.15
C LEU A 185 6.65 17.45 5.45
N ALA A 186 7.61 18.24 5.94
CA ALA A 186 8.95 18.23 5.39
C ALA A 186 9.65 16.86 5.58
N ALA A 187 10.53 16.50 4.64
CA ALA A 187 11.22 15.20 4.65
C ALA A 187 12.18 15.04 5.85
N ASP A 188 12.64 16.13 6.42
CA ASP A 188 13.53 16.23 7.57
C ASP A 188 12.81 16.35 8.93
N SER A 189 11.47 16.37 8.92
CA SER A 189 10.68 16.37 10.16
C SER A 189 10.77 15.01 10.86
N HIS A 190 11.88 14.79 11.59
CA HIS A 190 12.10 13.60 12.41
C HIS A 190 11.20 13.62 13.65
N GLN A 191 10.03 13.00 13.57
CA GLN A 191 9.43 12.44 14.77
C GLN A 191 9.75 10.94 14.80
N PRO A 192 10.44 10.44 15.86
CA PRO A 192 10.68 9.02 16.00
C PRO A 192 9.34 8.27 15.97
N SER A 193 9.28 7.19 15.19
CA SER A 193 8.11 6.31 15.20
C SER A 193 7.91 5.77 16.62
N LEU A 194 6.71 5.78 17.13
CA LEU A 194 6.31 5.09 18.37
C LEU A 194 6.29 3.56 18.17
N ARG A 195 7.12 3.02 17.28
CA ARG A 195 7.20 1.58 17.04
C ARG A 195 7.66 0.88 18.32
N ALA A 196 6.70 0.34 19.06
CA ALA A 196 7.00 -0.70 20.04
C ALA A 196 7.69 -1.86 19.28
N LYS A 197 8.92 -2.22 19.70
CA LYS A 197 9.58 -3.43 19.21
C LYS A 197 8.61 -4.60 19.43
N ARG A 198 8.16 -5.23 18.35
CA ARG A 198 7.40 -6.48 18.48
C ARG A 198 8.27 -7.47 19.24
N PRO A 199 7.78 -8.13 20.31
CA PRO A 199 8.48 -9.25 20.90
C PRO A 199 8.63 -10.30 19.81
N GLY A 200 9.88 -10.73 19.57
CA GLY A 200 10.15 -11.82 18.64
C GLY A 200 9.38 -13.06 19.07
N VAL A 201 8.61 -13.63 18.16
CA VAL A 201 8.07 -14.96 18.32
C VAL A 201 9.23 -15.92 18.09
N PHE A 202 9.87 -16.33 19.18
CA PHE A 202 10.76 -17.48 19.17
C PHE A 202 9.87 -18.73 19.25
N THR A 203 9.83 -19.53 18.24
CA THR A 203 9.56 -20.97 18.28
C THR A 203 10.49 -21.65 17.31
#